data_4ce17c5e10ca622b930dca32aa6b1e51
#
_entry.id   4ce17c5e10ca622b930dca32aa6b1e51
#
_cell.length_a   1.000
_cell.length_b   1.000
_cell.length_c   1.000
_cell.angle_alpha   90.00
_cell.angle_beta   90.00
_cell.angle_gamma   90.00
#
_symmetry.space_group_name_H-M   'P 1'
#
loop_
_entity.id
_entity.type
_entity.pdbx_description
1 polymer ?
#
loop_
_entity_poly.entity_id
_entity_poly.type
_entity_poly.pdbx_seq_one_letter_code
_entity_poly.pdbx_strand_id
1 'polypeptide(L)'
;MTVQLTTLIVETTAGEECPVEFLGDSADIVYFISMAHTERYGADHPLAKAAAVLKRQLRVNMAPLLNFADARVENEEEERLLERLWQDAAPVAAAARDVAQAIEGSPQLRELTADFPELPARLRELAEMAAWAAERGAKVRLTFVI
;
A
#
# COMPACT_ATOMS: atom_id res chain seq x y z
N MET A 1 21.58 15.77 12.63
CA MET A 1 21.14 14.36 12.47
C MET A 1 20.06 14.30 11.42
N THR A 2 20.28 13.50 10.38
CA THR A 2 19.31 13.38 9.30
C THR A 2 18.30 12.28 9.67
N VAL A 3 17.02 12.64 9.71
CA VAL A 3 15.95 11.66 9.93
C VAL A 3 15.54 11.13 8.57
N GLN A 4 15.73 9.83 8.35
CA GLN A 4 15.21 9.18 7.15
C GLN A 4 13.73 8.88 7.35
N LEU A 5 12.90 9.40 6.44
CA LEU A 5 11.46 9.13 6.48
C LEU A 5 11.13 8.00 5.50
N THR A 6 10.45 6.99 6.00
CA THR A 6 9.90 5.94 5.16
C THR A 6 8.74 6.51 4.36
N THR A 7 8.80 6.38 3.04
CA THR A 7 7.81 6.99 2.15
C THR A 7 7.36 5.99 1.08
N LEU A 8 6.06 5.91 0.85
CA LEU A 8 5.50 5.18 -0.29
C LEU A 8 5.52 6.08 -1.52
N ILE A 9 6.02 5.55 -2.62
CA ILE A 9 6.06 6.23 -3.90
C ILE A 9 5.05 5.57 -4.83
N VAL A 10 4.13 6.36 -5.38
CA VAL A 10 3.14 5.90 -6.34
C VAL A 10 3.47 6.53 -7.69
N GLU A 11 3.85 5.69 -8.66
CA GLU A 11 4.16 6.13 -10.01
C GLU A 11 3.05 5.70 -10.96
N THR A 12 2.83 6.46 -12.02
CA THR A 12 1.79 6.17 -13.02
C THR A 12 2.33 6.36 -14.44
N THR A 13 1.76 5.62 -15.40
CA THR A 13 2.07 5.77 -16.82
C THR A 13 1.16 6.79 -17.52
N ALA A 14 0.39 7.57 -16.78
CA ALA A 14 -0.62 8.47 -17.34
C ALA A 14 -0.08 9.61 -18.20
N GLY A 15 1.22 9.92 -18.10
CA GLY A 15 1.84 11.00 -18.86
C GLY A 15 1.54 12.40 -18.35
N GLU A 16 0.78 12.51 -17.27
CA GLU A 16 0.47 13.78 -16.60
C GLU A 16 0.54 13.58 -15.09
N GLU A 17 0.71 14.67 -14.36
CA GLU A 17 0.86 14.62 -12.91
C GLU A 17 -0.48 14.36 -12.22
N CYS A 18 -0.48 13.39 -11.29
CA CYS A 18 -1.66 13.09 -10.48
C CYS A 18 -1.93 14.26 -9.52
N PRO A 19 -3.15 14.80 -9.49
CA PRO A 19 -3.49 15.91 -8.59
C PRO A 19 -3.69 15.48 -7.13
N VAL A 20 -3.79 14.17 -6.87
CA VAL A 20 -3.99 13.65 -5.53
C VAL A 20 -2.62 13.40 -4.89
N GLU A 21 -2.44 13.86 -3.66
CA GLU A 21 -1.22 13.66 -2.88
C GLU A 21 -1.56 13.12 -1.51
N PHE A 22 -0.59 12.47 -0.86
CA PHE A 22 -0.74 12.11 0.54
C PHE A 22 -0.73 13.39 1.39
N LEU A 23 -1.73 13.53 2.25
CA LEU A 23 -1.86 14.70 3.13
C LEU A 23 -0.98 14.61 4.38
N GLY A 24 -0.20 13.53 4.50
CA GLY A 24 0.70 13.32 5.63
C GLY A 24 1.67 12.20 5.32
N ASP A 25 2.27 11.66 6.37
CA ASP A 25 3.29 10.62 6.27
C ASP A 25 2.69 9.31 5.76
N SER A 26 3.21 8.78 4.66
CA SER A 26 2.77 7.52 4.07
C SER A 26 3.47 6.29 4.67
N ALA A 27 4.32 6.46 5.67
CA ALA A 27 5.04 5.36 6.31
C ALA A 27 4.11 4.27 6.85
N ASP A 28 2.94 4.65 7.34
CA ASP A 28 1.97 3.69 7.89
C ASP A 28 1.56 2.64 6.83
N ILE A 29 1.40 3.05 5.57
CA ILE A 29 1.08 2.10 4.50
C ILE A 29 2.26 1.15 4.27
N VAL A 30 3.49 1.68 4.25
CA VAL A 30 4.68 0.86 4.03
C VAL A 30 4.81 -0.17 5.15
N TYR A 31 4.63 0.23 6.40
CA TYR A 31 4.68 -0.70 7.53
C TYR A 31 3.58 -1.75 7.43
N PHE A 32 2.37 -1.35 7.09
CA PHE A 32 1.24 -2.27 6.94
C PHE A 32 1.52 -3.32 5.87
N ILE A 33 1.95 -2.91 4.69
CA ILE A 33 2.23 -3.83 3.59
C ILE A 33 3.40 -4.76 3.96
N SER A 34 4.46 -4.21 4.58
CA SER A 34 5.61 -5.00 5.01
C SER A 34 5.20 -6.07 6.02
N MET A 35 4.36 -5.73 7.00
CA MET A 35 3.87 -6.69 7.98
C MET A 35 2.92 -7.71 7.36
N ALA A 36 2.14 -7.31 6.36
CA ALA A 36 1.27 -8.22 5.62
C ALA A 36 2.06 -9.30 4.89
N HIS A 37 3.26 -8.98 4.39
CA HIS A 37 4.15 -9.97 3.77
C HIS A 37 4.65 -11.02 4.78
N THR A 38 4.78 -10.67 6.06
CA THR A 38 5.30 -11.57 7.09
C THR A 38 4.20 -12.34 7.84
N GLU A 39 2.94 -12.03 7.60
CA GLU A 39 1.79 -12.59 8.31
C GLU A 39 1.80 -14.12 8.31
N ARG A 40 2.09 -14.74 7.17
CA ARG A 40 2.09 -16.20 6.99
C ARG A 40 3.18 -16.93 7.80
N TYR A 41 4.15 -16.18 8.32
CA TYR A 41 5.23 -16.74 9.14
C TYR A 41 4.95 -16.63 10.64
N GLY A 42 3.71 -16.29 11.02
CA GLY A 42 3.32 -16.18 12.42
C GLY A 42 3.84 -14.93 13.12
N ALA A 43 4.05 -13.85 12.38
CA ALA A 43 4.50 -12.59 12.97
C ALA A 43 3.49 -12.08 14.02
N ASP A 44 4.00 -11.65 15.17
CA ASP A 44 3.18 -11.22 16.31
C ASP A 44 2.92 -9.72 16.35
N HIS A 45 3.21 -9.01 15.28
CA HIS A 45 2.94 -7.57 15.19
C HIS A 45 1.45 -7.31 14.93
N PRO A 46 0.85 -6.28 15.56
CA PRO A 46 -0.57 -5.97 15.35
C PRO A 46 -0.95 -5.80 13.88
N LEU A 47 -0.10 -5.18 13.06
CA LEU A 47 -0.39 -5.02 11.63
C LEU A 47 -0.38 -6.36 10.88
N ALA A 48 0.47 -7.30 11.27
CA ALA A 48 0.46 -8.65 10.69
C ALA A 48 -0.82 -9.38 11.05
N LYS A 49 -1.28 -9.23 12.30
CA LYS A 49 -2.56 -9.81 12.75
C LYS A 49 -3.73 -9.19 12.00
N ALA A 50 -3.70 -7.87 11.77
CA ALA A 50 -4.72 -7.18 10.97
C ALA A 50 -4.75 -7.73 9.54
N ALA A 51 -3.60 -7.95 8.92
CA ALA A 51 -3.52 -8.53 7.58
C ALA A 51 -4.13 -9.94 7.55
N ALA A 52 -3.89 -10.76 8.58
CA ALA A 52 -4.46 -12.09 8.66
C ALA A 52 -6.00 -12.05 8.76
N VAL A 53 -6.54 -11.12 9.54
CA VAL A 53 -8.00 -10.92 9.64
C VAL A 53 -8.57 -10.52 8.28
N LEU A 54 -7.93 -9.57 7.61
CA LEU A 54 -8.37 -9.09 6.30
C LEU A 54 -8.39 -10.22 5.27
N LYS A 55 -7.34 -11.02 5.22
CA LYS A 55 -7.23 -12.12 4.23
C LYS A 55 -8.15 -13.29 4.54
N ARG A 56 -8.17 -13.74 5.79
CA ARG A 56 -8.79 -15.02 6.16
C ARG A 56 -10.22 -14.89 6.61
N GLN A 57 -10.55 -13.84 7.35
CA GLN A 57 -11.91 -13.65 7.87
C GLN A 57 -12.77 -12.80 6.95
N LEU A 58 -12.23 -11.69 6.43
CA LEU A 58 -12.97 -10.76 5.61
C LEU A 58 -12.76 -10.98 4.11
N ARG A 59 -11.80 -11.82 3.75
CA ARG A 59 -11.49 -12.20 2.36
C ARG A 59 -11.24 -11.01 1.44
N VAL A 60 -10.55 -10.00 1.96
CA VAL A 60 -10.12 -8.85 1.17
C VAL A 60 -8.93 -9.26 0.30
N ASN A 61 -9.01 -8.95 -0.98
CA ASN A 61 -7.89 -9.21 -1.89
C ASN A 61 -6.85 -8.10 -1.77
N MET A 62 -5.76 -8.37 -1.06
CA MET A 62 -4.68 -7.41 -0.86
C MET A 62 -3.54 -7.58 -1.87
N ALA A 63 -3.60 -8.56 -2.76
CA ALA A 63 -2.51 -8.85 -3.68
C ALA A 63 -1.99 -7.63 -4.45
N PRO A 64 -2.84 -6.72 -4.96
CA PRO A 64 -2.34 -5.53 -5.64
C PRO A 64 -1.50 -4.61 -4.75
N LEU A 65 -1.82 -4.54 -3.45
CA LEU A 65 -1.05 -3.74 -2.49
C LEU A 65 0.28 -4.39 -2.12
N LEU A 66 0.35 -5.72 -2.16
CA LEU A 66 1.54 -6.47 -1.79
C LEU A 66 2.58 -6.50 -2.91
N ASN A 67 2.23 -6.03 -4.09
CA ASN A 67 3.12 -5.96 -5.25
C ASN A 67 3.93 -4.66 -5.18
N PHE A 68 4.88 -4.60 -4.26
CA PHE A 68 5.73 -3.42 -4.07
C PHE A 68 7.16 -3.83 -3.69
N ALA A 69 8.11 -2.90 -3.86
CA ALA A 69 9.51 -3.15 -3.52
C ALA A 69 10.23 -1.83 -3.19
N ASP A 70 11.44 -1.97 -2.65
CA ASP A 70 12.33 -0.83 -2.40
C ASP A 70 12.66 -0.16 -3.75
N ALA A 71 12.57 1.16 -3.79
CA ALA A 71 12.85 1.94 -4.99
C ALA A 71 14.33 1.98 -5.36
N ARG A 72 15.22 1.67 -4.41
CA ARG A 72 16.67 1.69 -4.66
C ARG A 72 17.09 0.50 -5.49
N VAL A 73 17.86 0.77 -6.54
CA VAL A 73 18.33 -0.23 -7.48
C VAL A 73 19.86 -0.25 -7.46
N GLU A 74 20.45 -1.42 -7.20
CA GLU A 74 21.90 -1.60 -7.14
C GLU A 74 22.44 -2.44 -8.30
N ASN A 75 21.55 -3.14 -9.04
CA ASN A 75 21.94 -4.01 -10.15
C ASN A 75 20.82 -4.16 -11.17
N GLU A 76 21.14 -4.79 -12.31
CA GLU A 76 20.17 -5.00 -13.38
C GLU A 76 19.00 -5.90 -12.99
N GLU A 77 19.24 -6.86 -12.12
CA GLU A 77 18.18 -7.77 -11.66
C GLU A 77 17.12 -7.03 -10.86
N GLU A 78 17.54 -6.12 -9.97
CA GLU A 78 16.63 -5.28 -9.21
C GLU A 78 15.87 -4.32 -10.12
N GLU A 79 16.55 -3.79 -11.14
CA GLU A 79 15.92 -2.92 -12.13
C GLU A 79 14.81 -3.64 -12.88
N ARG A 80 15.03 -4.90 -13.27
CA ARG A 80 14.01 -5.73 -13.93
C ARG A 80 12.85 -6.03 -12.99
N LEU A 81 13.15 -6.23 -11.70
CA LEU A 81 12.10 -6.45 -10.70
C LEU A 81 11.18 -5.24 -10.61
N LEU A 82 11.73 -4.02 -10.59
CA LEU A 82 10.92 -2.81 -10.57
C LEU A 82 10.04 -2.69 -11.82
N GLU A 83 10.54 -3.09 -12.99
CA GLU A 83 9.72 -3.07 -14.20
C GLU A 83 8.54 -4.03 -14.14
N ARG A 84 8.66 -5.13 -13.42
CA ARG A 84 7.58 -6.10 -13.24
C ARG A 84 6.51 -5.64 -12.24
N LEU A 85 6.76 -4.57 -11.50
CA LEU A 85 5.80 -4.04 -10.53
C LEU A 85 4.70 -3.20 -11.16
N TRP A 86 4.83 -2.83 -12.43
CA TRP A 86 3.76 -2.11 -13.13
C TRP A 86 2.51 -3.00 -13.19
N GLN A 87 1.39 -2.47 -12.76
CA GLN A 87 0.15 -3.21 -12.69
C GLN A 87 -1.05 -2.32 -13.02
N ASP A 88 -2.18 -2.94 -13.32
CA ASP A 88 -3.41 -2.22 -13.58
C ASP A 88 -3.82 -1.42 -12.33
N ALA A 89 -4.25 -0.18 -12.55
CA ALA A 89 -4.57 0.72 -11.46
C ALA A 89 -5.88 0.40 -10.75
N ALA A 90 -6.88 -0.09 -11.47
CA ALA A 90 -8.20 -0.35 -10.89
C ALA A 90 -8.17 -1.37 -9.74
N PRO A 91 -7.47 -2.52 -9.85
CA PRO A 91 -7.35 -3.45 -8.71
C PRO A 91 -6.64 -2.84 -7.50
N VAL A 92 -5.65 -1.97 -7.72
CA VAL A 92 -4.96 -1.27 -6.62
C VAL A 92 -5.95 -0.34 -5.89
N ALA A 93 -6.74 0.41 -6.65
CA ALA A 93 -7.76 1.31 -6.09
C ALA A 93 -8.78 0.52 -5.25
N ALA A 94 -9.26 -0.60 -5.78
CA ALA A 94 -10.22 -1.46 -5.08
C ALA A 94 -9.62 -2.03 -3.80
N ALA A 95 -8.41 -2.57 -3.86
CA ALA A 95 -7.76 -3.15 -2.69
C ALA A 95 -7.53 -2.11 -1.59
N ALA A 96 -7.02 -0.94 -1.93
CA ALA A 96 -6.78 0.12 -0.95
C ALA A 96 -8.09 0.59 -0.30
N ARG A 97 -9.14 0.76 -1.08
CA ARG A 97 -10.46 1.16 -0.59
C ARG A 97 -11.06 0.10 0.33
N ASP A 98 -10.97 -1.16 -0.08
CA ASP A 98 -11.55 -2.27 0.68
C ASP A 98 -10.85 -2.45 2.02
N VAL A 99 -9.52 -2.31 2.07
CA VAL A 99 -8.77 -2.37 3.33
C VAL A 99 -9.17 -1.22 4.25
N ALA A 100 -9.22 0.01 3.73
CA ALA A 100 -9.62 1.18 4.51
C ALA A 100 -11.02 1.01 5.09
N GLN A 101 -11.97 0.57 4.27
CA GLN A 101 -13.36 0.37 4.68
C GLN A 101 -13.46 -0.73 5.76
N ALA A 102 -12.72 -1.83 5.59
CA ALA A 102 -12.72 -2.93 6.56
C ALA A 102 -12.17 -2.48 7.91
N ILE A 103 -11.08 -1.71 7.91
CA ILE A 103 -10.49 -1.20 9.15
C ILE A 103 -11.50 -0.30 9.87
N GLU A 104 -12.15 0.61 9.15
CA GLU A 104 -13.12 1.54 9.74
C GLU A 104 -14.38 0.84 10.25
N GLY A 105 -14.78 -0.24 9.60
CA GLY A 105 -15.99 -0.97 9.92
C GLY A 105 -15.84 -2.10 10.94
N SER A 106 -14.61 -2.46 11.33
CA SER A 106 -14.35 -3.58 12.23
C SER A 106 -13.72 -3.11 13.54
N PRO A 107 -14.39 -3.30 14.70
CA PRO A 107 -13.78 -2.97 15.99
C PRO A 107 -12.45 -3.69 16.23
N GLN A 108 -12.35 -4.95 15.80
CA GLN A 108 -11.12 -5.73 15.94
C GLN A 108 -9.97 -5.11 15.14
N LEU A 109 -10.23 -4.72 13.88
CA LEU A 109 -9.21 -4.10 13.04
C LEU A 109 -8.83 -2.71 13.55
N ARG A 110 -9.79 -1.93 14.05
CA ARG A 110 -9.49 -0.62 14.65
C ARG A 110 -8.56 -0.76 15.85
N GLU A 111 -8.77 -1.79 16.67
CA GLU A 111 -7.90 -2.07 17.81
C GLU A 111 -6.50 -2.47 17.36
N LEU A 112 -6.39 -3.37 16.39
CA LEU A 112 -5.10 -3.82 15.86
C LEU A 112 -4.31 -2.72 15.16
N THR A 113 -4.98 -1.72 14.61
CA THR A 113 -4.35 -0.59 13.92
C THR A 113 -4.34 0.70 14.75
N ALA A 114 -4.62 0.62 16.04
CA ALA A 114 -4.76 1.79 16.92
C ALA A 114 -3.50 2.67 16.96
N ASP A 115 -2.32 2.07 16.85
CA ASP A 115 -1.06 2.82 16.82
C ASP A 115 -0.78 3.48 15.45
N PHE A 116 -1.65 3.23 14.48
CA PHE A 116 -1.54 3.75 13.11
C PHE A 116 -2.86 4.41 12.70
N PRO A 117 -3.31 5.46 13.42
CA PRO A 117 -4.65 6.03 13.24
C PRO A 117 -4.87 6.67 11.87
N GLU A 118 -3.80 7.06 11.19
CA GLU A 118 -3.87 7.67 9.86
C GLU A 118 -3.88 6.63 8.72
N LEU A 119 -3.72 5.35 9.04
CA LEU A 119 -3.65 4.30 8.01
C LEU A 119 -4.86 4.29 7.07
N PRO A 120 -6.12 4.33 7.55
CA PRO A 120 -7.26 4.36 6.63
C PRO A 120 -7.27 5.58 5.72
N ALA A 121 -6.90 6.76 6.24
CA ALA A 121 -6.85 7.99 5.44
C ALA A 121 -5.81 7.88 4.33
N ARG A 122 -4.62 7.37 4.66
CA ARG A 122 -3.55 7.18 3.66
C ARG A 122 -3.96 6.16 2.60
N LEU A 123 -4.63 5.08 3.00
CA LEU A 123 -5.14 4.08 2.06
C LEU A 123 -6.20 4.66 1.12
N ARG A 124 -7.07 5.53 1.62
CA ARG A 124 -8.07 6.19 0.77
C ARG A 124 -7.42 7.12 -0.24
N GLU A 125 -6.36 7.81 0.14
CA GLU A 125 -5.60 8.66 -0.78
C GLU A 125 -4.93 7.82 -1.87
N LEU A 126 -4.34 6.67 -1.48
CA LEU A 126 -3.79 5.73 -2.46
C LEU A 126 -4.88 5.25 -3.42
N ALA A 127 -6.06 4.92 -2.91
CA ALA A 127 -7.20 4.51 -3.74
C ALA A 127 -7.59 5.59 -4.74
N GLU A 128 -7.60 6.86 -4.32
CA GLU A 128 -7.91 7.98 -5.21
C GLU A 128 -6.85 8.16 -6.30
N MET A 129 -5.56 8.04 -5.94
CA MET A 129 -4.47 8.10 -6.92
C MET A 129 -4.60 7.01 -7.97
N ALA A 130 -4.84 5.79 -7.52
CA ALA A 130 -4.99 4.65 -8.42
C ALA A 130 -6.25 4.77 -9.29
N ALA A 131 -7.36 5.25 -8.72
CA ALA A 131 -8.60 5.48 -9.48
C ALA A 131 -8.38 6.55 -10.56
N TRP A 132 -7.67 7.63 -10.24
CA TRP A 132 -7.31 8.66 -11.21
C TRP A 132 -6.53 8.07 -12.38
N ALA A 133 -5.54 7.22 -12.10
CA ALA A 133 -4.77 6.53 -13.14
C ALA A 133 -5.64 5.57 -13.96
N ALA A 134 -6.53 4.83 -13.29
CA ALA A 134 -7.43 3.88 -13.94
C ALA A 134 -8.35 4.58 -14.95
N GLU A 135 -8.87 5.76 -14.61
CA GLU A 135 -9.71 6.55 -15.51
C GLU A 135 -8.99 6.93 -16.80
N ARG A 136 -7.67 6.98 -16.77
CA ARG A 136 -6.82 7.33 -17.91
C ARG A 136 -6.25 6.11 -18.61
N GLY A 137 -6.67 4.90 -18.23
CA GLY A 137 -6.16 3.65 -18.79
C GLY A 137 -4.69 3.43 -18.46
N ALA A 138 -4.19 4.06 -17.41
CA ALA A 138 -2.79 4.00 -17.02
C ALA A 138 -2.53 2.87 -16.03
N LYS A 139 -1.27 2.47 -15.93
CA LYS A 139 -0.79 1.55 -14.90
C LYS A 139 -0.17 2.33 -13.74
N VAL A 140 -0.02 1.67 -12.62
CA VAL A 140 0.66 2.21 -11.44
C VAL A 140 1.76 1.26 -10.97
N ARG A 141 2.72 1.82 -10.25
CA ARG A 141 3.79 1.07 -9.62
C ARG A 141 3.97 1.58 -8.21
N LEU A 142 4.03 0.67 -7.25
CA LEU A 142 4.22 0.99 -5.84
C LEU A 142 5.64 0.65 -5.43
N THR A 143 6.38 1.64 -4.95
CA THR A 143 7.72 1.45 -4.39
C THR A 143 7.81 2.22 -3.08
N PHE A 144 8.88 1.98 -2.32
CA PHE A 144 9.11 2.72 -1.08
C PHE A 144 10.59 3.10 -0.96
N VAL A 145 10.84 4.12 -0.18
CA VAL A 145 12.19 4.50 0.26
C VAL A 145 12.22 4.57 1.78
N ILE A 146 13.37 4.25 2.33
CA ILE A 146 13.61 4.31 3.78
C ILE A 146 14.65 5.38 4.05
#